data_4a19d7f56a8651bc8989b2b773e5ad3d
#
_entry.id   4a19d7f56a8651bc8989b2b773e5ad3d
#
_cell.length_a   1.000
_cell.length_b   1.000
_cell.length_c   1.000
_cell.angle_alpha   90.00
_cell.angle_beta   90.00
_cell.angle_gamma   90.00
#
_symmetry.space_group_name_H-M   'P 1'
#
loop_
_entity.id
_entity.type
_entity.pdbx_description
1 polymer ?
#
loop_
_entity_poly.entity_id
_entity_poly.type
_entity_poly.pdbx_seq_one_letter_code
_entity_poly.pdbx_strand_id
1 'polypeptide(L)'
;MKLYTVLLCILMCLSCDEVLVPKPKAFLSLDYPKASYHESLLELPFKFEKNKLAQLSFSKKNNSLEGLILRYPNLKASVFINYKKVNNNLKKHIADARKMTQKHLQQADEISERKYDNDWKKIYGMFYDLKGNVASQSQFYVTDSSRHFLSGALYFETKPNYDSILPAIKYIQKDMLHLIESLHWK
;
A
#
# COMPACT_ATOMS: atom_id res chain seq x y z
N MET A 1 15.50 -66.98 -22.89
CA MET A 1 16.37 -66.05 -22.15
C MET A 1 16.46 -64.69 -22.82
N LYS A 2 16.77 -64.57 -24.12
CA LYS A 2 16.93 -63.24 -24.78
C LYS A 2 15.66 -62.38 -24.81
N LEU A 3 14.45 -63.00 -24.87
CA LEU A 3 13.18 -62.26 -24.90
C LEU A 3 12.87 -61.61 -23.54
N TYR A 4 13.15 -62.27 -22.43
CA TYR A 4 12.95 -61.72 -21.08
C TYR A 4 13.90 -60.58 -20.75
N THR A 5 15.13 -60.59 -21.26
CA THR A 5 16.06 -59.48 -21.09
C THR A 5 15.65 -58.22 -21.86
N VAL A 6 15.10 -58.39 -23.04
CA VAL A 6 14.55 -57.26 -23.84
C VAL A 6 13.34 -56.66 -23.20
N LEU A 7 12.43 -57.50 -22.66
CA LEU A 7 11.23 -57.01 -21.97
C LEU A 7 11.61 -56.27 -20.64
N LEU A 8 12.62 -56.74 -19.92
CA LEU A 8 13.14 -56.06 -18.70
C LEU A 8 13.76 -54.69 -19.01
N CYS A 9 14.50 -54.57 -20.14
CA CYS A 9 15.07 -53.31 -20.58
C CYS A 9 14.02 -52.27 -20.99
N ILE A 10 12.90 -52.74 -21.60
CA ILE A 10 11.80 -51.83 -21.99
C ILE A 10 11.06 -51.29 -20.75
N LEU A 11 10.91 -52.10 -19.70
CA LEU A 11 10.28 -51.62 -18.45
C LEU A 11 11.14 -50.57 -17.71
N MET A 12 12.45 -50.55 -17.84
CA MET A 12 13.31 -49.56 -17.23
C MET A 12 13.26 -48.17 -17.91
N CYS A 13 12.74 -48.09 -19.12
CA CYS A 13 12.59 -46.83 -19.87
C CYS A 13 11.32 -46.07 -19.53
N LEU A 14 10.44 -46.59 -18.67
CA LEU A 14 9.24 -45.90 -18.16
C LEU A 14 9.52 -45.13 -16.87
N SER A 15 10.68 -44.46 -16.79
CA SER A 15 10.93 -43.51 -15.73
C SER A 15 10.02 -42.28 -15.97
N CYS A 16 9.03 -42.10 -15.13
CA CYS A 16 8.23 -40.88 -15.10
C CYS A 16 9.16 -39.71 -14.72
N ASP A 17 9.34 -38.76 -15.64
CA ASP A 17 9.87 -37.46 -15.31
C ASP A 17 8.86 -36.77 -14.38
N GLU A 18 9.20 -36.62 -13.11
CA GLU A 18 8.45 -35.73 -12.21
C GLU A 18 8.59 -34.31 -12.75
N VAL A 19 7.47 -33.77 -13.21
CA VAL A 19 7.40 -32.35 -13.57
C VAL A 19 7.73 -31.57 -12.30
N LEU A 20 8.94 -31.00 -12.25
CA LEU A 20 9.36 -30.09 -11.21
C LEU A 20 8.44 -28.85 -11.22
N VAL A 21 7.35 -28.92 -10.48
CA VAL A 21 6.51 -27.76 -10.25
C VAL A 21 7.30 -26.78 -9.38
N PRO A 22 7.59 -25.54 -9.87
CA PRO A 22 8.29 -24.56 -9.07
C PRO A 22 7.54 -24.34 -7.77
N LYS A 23 8.23 -24.54 -6.62
CA LYS A 23 7.64 -24.25 -5.32
C LYS A 23 7.23 -22.78 -5.29
N PRO A 24 6.02 -22.46 -4.80
CA PRO A 24 5.63 -21.06 -4.63
C PRO A 24 6.64 -20.35 -3.73
N LYS A 25 6.95 -19.09 -4.07
CA LYS A 25 7.86 -18.27 -3.27
C LYS A 25 7.35 -18.24 -1.82
N ALA A 26 8.20 -18.68 -0.89
CA ALA A 26 7.90 -18.55 0.53
C ALA A 26 8.15 -17.10 0.97
N PHE A 27 7.16 -16.48 1.59
CA PHE A 27 7.32 -15.19 2.22
C PHE A 27 7.55 -15.36 3.72
N LEU A 28 8.29 -14.41 4.32
CA LEU A 28 8.47 -14.37 5.75
C LEU A 28 7.11 -14.19 6.44
N SER A 29 6.68 -15.16 7.23
CA SER A 29 5.47 -15.05 8.04
C SER A 29 5.82 -14.28 9.32
N LEU A 30 5.63 -12.97 9.32
CA LEU A 30 5.79 -12.13 10.50
C LEU A 30 4.43 -11.87 11.12
N ASP A 31 4.32 -12.17 12.42
CA ASP A 31 3.14 -11.84 13.20
C ASP A 31 3.25 -10.40 13.70
N TYR A 32 2.36 -9.55 13.22
CA TYR A 32 2.22 -8.18 13.68
C TYR A 32 1.15 -8.09 14.78
N PRO A 33 1.31 -7.17 15.74
CA PRO A 33 0.28 -6.93 16.74
C PRO A 33 -1.07 -6.64 16.08
N LYS A 34 -2.15 -7.15 16.68
CA LYS A 34 -3.50 -6.83 16.22
C LYS A 34 -3.69 -5.31 16.20
N ALA A 35 -4.14 -4.77 15.08
CA ALA A 35 -4.37 -3.34 14.94
C ALA A 35 -5.42 -2.86 15.96
N SER A 36 -5.12 -1.74 16.61
CA SER A 36 -6.03 -1.05 17.52
C SER A 36 -6.02 0.43 17.18
N TYR A 37 -7.18 1.00 16.94
CA TYR A 37 -7.32 2.35 16.41
C TYR A 37 -7.86 3.31 17.46
N HIS A 38 -7.56 4.60 17.29
CA HIS A 38 -8.13 5.69 18.07
C HIS A 38 -8.18 6.96 17.22
N GLU A 39 -9.16 7.80 17.51
CA GLU A 39 -9.34 9.08 16.82
C GLU A 39 -8.12 9.99 17.00
N SER A 40 -7.70 10.64 15.94
CA SER A 40 -6.67 11.68 15.99
C SER A 40 -7.27 12.95 16.59
N LEU A 41 -6.86 13.30 17.82
CA LEU A 41 -7.29 14.52 18.52
C LEU A 41 -6.54 15.75 17.99
N LEU A 42 -6.85 16.17 16.77
CA LEU A 42 -6.18 17.27 16.08
C LEU A 42 -7.17 18.33 15.61
N GLU A 43 -6.75 19.59 15.68
CA GLU A 43 -7.45 20.71 15.06
C GLU A 43 -7.15 20.76 13.55
N LEU A 44 -7.70 19.79 12.83
CA LEU A 44 -7.59 19.68 11.38
C LEU A 44 -8.99 19.86 10.75
N PRO A 45 -9.06 20.20 9.47
CA PRO A 45 -10.34 20.26 8.72
C PRO A 45 -10.95 18.87 8.45
N PHE A 46 -10.40 17.83 9.06
CA PHE A 46 -10.86 16.45 9.00
C PHE A 46 -10.46 15.69 10.26
N LYS A 47 -11.14 14.57 10.53
CA LYS A 47 -10.83 13.61 11.58
C LYS A 47 -10.64 12.23 10.95
N PHE A 48 -9.81 11.40 11.58
CA PHE A 48 -9.59 10.01 11.18
C PHE A 48 -9.07 9.21 12.37
N GLU A 49 -9.18 7.91 12.27
CA GLU A 49 -8.58 7.00 13.24
C GLU A 49 -7.22 6.51 12.76
N LYS A 50 -6.27 6.45 13.67
CA LYS A 50 -4.93 5.90 13.42
C LYS A 50 -4.63 4.72 14.31
N ASN A 51 -3.80 3.80 13.84
CA ASN A 51 -3.29 2.70 14.65
C ASN A 51 -2.46 3.24 15.83
N LYS A 52 -2.60 2.63 17.00
CA LYS A 52 -1.82 2.97 18.20
C LYS A 52 -0.31 2.82 18.00
N LEU A 53 0.13 1.93 17.12
CA LEU A 53 1.54 1.75 16.76
C LEU A 53 2.10 2.92 15.95
N ALA A 54 1.24 3.68 15.27
CA ALA A 54 1.65 4.82 14.48
C ALA A 54 1.89 6.04 15.35
N GLN A 55 3.10 6.57 15.32
CA GLN A 55 3.45 7.86 15.91
C GLN A 55 3.10 8.97 14.94
N LEU A 56 2.34 9.95 15.41
CA LEU A 56 1.93 11.08 14.59
C LEU A 56 2.91 12.23 14.75
N SER A 57 3.38 12.77 13.65
CA SER A 57 4.17 13.99 13.56
C SER A 57 3.66 14.90 12.45
N PHE A 58 4.07 16.17 12.49
CA PHE A 58 3.61 17.19 11.56
C PHE A 58 4.75 17.69 10.70
N SER A 59 4.46 17.91 9.43
CA SER A 59 5.30 18.71 8.55
C SER A 59 4.72 20.12 8.50
N LYS A 60 5.49 21.11 8.94
CA LYS A 60 5.09 22.51 8.89
C LYS A 60 6.01 23.28 7.97
N LYS A 61 5.46 24.20 7.19
CA LYS A 61 6.20 25.17 6.39
C LYS A 61 5.60 26.54 6.60
N ASN A 62 6.43 27.53 6.91
CA ASN A 62 6.00 28.90 7.18
C ASN A 62 4.82 28.98 8.20
N ASN A 63 4.90 28.23 9.30
CA ASN A 63 3.86 28.11 10.34
C ASN A 63 2.51 27.54 9.87
N SER A 64 2.37 27.13 8.63
CA SER A 64 1.18 26.42 8.15
C SER A 64 1.43 24.91 8.11
N LEU A 65 0.40 24.14 8.40
CA LEU A 65 0.42 22.68 8.30
C LEU A 65 0.51 22.28 6.83
N GLU A 66 1.63 21.69 6.41
CA GLU A 66 1.78 21.12 5.06
C GLU A 66 1.30 19.67 4.99
N GLY A 67 1.47 18.92 6.07
CA GLY A 67 1.13 17.50 6.07
C GLY A 67 1.29 16.85 7.43
N LEU A 68 0.88 15.60 7.48
CA LEU A 68 0.98 14.68 8.59
C LEU A 68 1.91 13.54 8.21
N ILE A 69 2.61 13.00 9.19
CA ILE A 69 3.42 11.80 9.02
C ILE A 69 3.02 10.80 10.09
N LEU A 70 2.52 9.65 9.66
CA LEU A 70 2.32 8.49 10.53
C LEU A 70 3.56 7.61 10.44
N ARG A 71 4.39 7.62 11.48
CA ARG A 71 5.61 6.81 11.55
C ARG A 71 5.34 5.50 12.25
N TYR A 72 5.86 4.43 11.71
CA TYR A 72 5.87 3.07 12.26
C TYR A 72 7.33 2.67 12.56
N PRO A 73 7.91 3.08 13.70
CA PRO A 73 9.35 2.90 13.96
C PRO A 73 9.80 1.45 13.88
N ASN A 74 9.01 0.51 14.44
CA ASN A 74 9.33 -0.91 14.42
C ASN A 74 9.27 -1.54 13.02
N LEU A 75 8.59 -0.89 12.06
CA LEU A 75 8.48 -1.34 10.66
C LEU A 75 9.39 -0.53 9.73
N LYS A 76 10.13 0.46 10.28
CA LYS A 76 10.95 1.41 9.52
C LYS A 76 10.19 2.00 8.33
N ALA A 77 8.94 2.41 8.59
CA ALA A 77 8.02 2.90 7.57
C ALA A 77 7.33 4.17 8.01
N SER A 78 6.91 4.95 7.03
CA SER A 78 6.18 6.20 7.25
C SER A 78 5.11 6.40 6.18
N VAL A 79 3.92 6.80 6.59
CA VAL A 79 2.85 7.26 5.69
C VAL A 79 2.83 8.79 5.73
N PHE A 80 3.19 9.40 4.62
CA PHE A 80 3.12 10.86 4.44
C PHE A 80 1.73 11.22 3.94
N ILE A 81 1.05 12.13 4.63
CA ILE A 81 -0.31 12.57 4.32
C ILE A 81 -0.28 14.07 4.09
N ASN A 82 -0.74 14.51 2.92
CA ASN A 82 -0.81 15.91 2.54
C ASN A 82 -2.26 16.33 2.40
N TYR A 83 -2.62 17.44 3.04
CA TYR A 83 -3.93 18.08 2.90
C TYR A 83 -3.82 19.32 2.02
N LYS A 84 -4.79 19.50 1.14
CA LYS A 84 -4.93 20.68 0.30
C LYS A 84 -6.38 21.15 0.31
N LYS A 85 -6.59 22.45 0.49
CA LYS A 85 -7.89 23.05 0.29
C LYS A 85 -8.17 23.14 -1.22
N VAL A 86 -9.38 22.75 -1.61
CA VAL A 86 -9.84 22.86 -3.00
C VAL A 86 -10.42 24.25 -3.22
N ASN A 87 -9.91 24.95 -4.23
CA ASN A 87 -10.36 26.27 -4.67
C ASN A 87 -10.49 26.23 -6.20
N ASN A 88 -11.53 25.57 -6.72
CA ASN A 88 -11.77 25.33 -8.15
C ASN A 88 -10.61 24.63 -8.90
N ASN A 89 -9.70 24.02 -8.17
CA ASN A 89 -8.46 23.39 -8.69
C ASN A 89 -8.39 21.88 -8.44
N LEU A 90 -9.53 21.23 -8.16
CA LEU A 90 -9.60 19.79 -7.87
C LEU A 90 -8.98 18.93 -8.99
N LYS A 91 -9.29 19.24 -10.26
CA LYS A 91 -8.72 18.52 -11.42
C LYS A 91 -7.19 18.53 -11.41
N LYS A 92 -6.59 19.67 -11.02
CA LYS A 92 -5.13 19.79 -10.89
C LYS A 92 -4.59 18.89 -9.77
N HIS A 93 -5.24 18.88 -8.58
CA HIS A 93 -4.80 18.04 -7.46
C HIS A 93 -4.88 16.54 -7.80
N ILE A 94 -5.95 16.12 -8.49
CA ILE A 94 -6.09 14.73 -8.97
C ILE A 94 -5.00 14.40 -9.99
N ALA A 95 -4.74 15.29 -10.96
CA ALA A 95 -3.70 15.09 -11.95
C ALA A 95 -2.31 14.99 -11.31
N ASP A 96 -2.01 15.85 -10.33
CA ASP A 96 -0.75 15.81 -9.58
C ASP A 96 -0.58 14.49 -8.81
N ALA A 97 -1.64 14.00 -8.14
CA ALA A 97 -1.62 12.73 -7.42
C ALA A 97 -1.40 11.55 -8.37
N ARG A 98 -2.13 11.49 -9.49
CA ARG A 98 -1.93 10.46 -10.52
C ARG A 98 -0.52 10.49 -11.12
N LYS A 99 0.01 11.68 -11.39
CA LYS A 99 1.38 11.84 -11.90
C LYS A 99 2.42 11.30 -10.92
N MET A 100 2.21 11.43 -9.60
CA MET A 100 3.10 10.82 -8.60
C MET A 100 3.09 9.29 -8.72
N THR A 101 1.92 8.67 -8.83
CA THR A 101 1.80 7.22 -9.03
C THR A 101 2.44 6.77 -10.35
N GLN A 102 2.21 7.50 -11.43
CA GLN A 102 2.75 7.20 -12.76
C GLN A 102 4.28 7.20 -12.82
N LYS A 103 4.96 7.99 -11.98
CA LYS A 103 6.43 7.97 -11.89
C LYS A 103 7.00 6.60 -11.48
N HIS A 104 6.20 5.79 -10.81
CA HIS A 104 6.60 4.45 -10.38
C HIS A 104 6.30 3.35 -11.43
N LEU A 105 5.54 3.67 -12.50
CA LEU A 105 5.16 2.71 -13.55
C LEU A 105 6.35 1.99 -14.19
N GLN A 106 7.46 2.68 -14.38
CA GLN A 106 8.66 2.10 -15.01
C GLN A 106 9.38 1.08 -14.11
N GLN A 107 9.13 1.11 -12.80
CA GLN A 107 9.81 0.28 -11.81
C GLN A 107 8.86 -0.70 -11.12
N ALA A 108 7.55 -0.53 -11.30
CA ALA A 108 6.55 -1.40 -10.73
C ALA A 108 6.33 -2.62 -11.63
N ASP A 109 6.25 -3.81 -11.02
CA ASP A 109 5.88 -5.04 -11.71
C ASP A 109 4.38 -5.05 -12.02
N GLU A 110 3.57 -4.47 -11.11
CA GLU A 110 2.11 -4.37 -11.24
C GLU A 110 1.60 -3.16 -10.45
N ILE A 111 0.57 -2.50 -10.96
CA ILE A 111 -0.18 -1.46 -10.24
C ILE A 111 -1.65 -1.83 -10.24
N SER A 112 -2.21 -2.02 -9.05
CA SER A 112 -3.64 -2.23 -8.86
C SER A 112 -4.29 -0.94 -8.39
N GLU A 113 -5.41 -0.58 -9.01
CA GLU A 113 -6.19 0.60 -8.67
C GLU A 113 -7.52 0.18 -8.04
N ARG A 114 -7.84 0.75 -6.90
CA ARG A 114 -9.12 0.55 -6.22
C ARG A 114 -9.83 1.88 -6.06
N LYS A 115 -10.96 2.04 -6.72
CA LYS A 115 -11.84 3.19 -6.52
C LYS A 115 -12.43 3.16 -5.11
N TYR A 116 -12.41 4.29 -4.44
CA TYR A 116 -13.14 4.52 -3.19
C TYR A 116 -14.29 5.48 -3.47
N ASP A 117 -15.50 5.09 -3.09
CA ASP A 117 -16.73 5.82 -3.38
C ASP A 117 -17.70 5.65 -2.21
N ASN A 118 -17.87 6.72 -1.41
CA ASN A 118 -18.74 6.73 -0.25
C ASN A 118 -19.56 8.03 -0.20
N ASP A 119 -20.77 7.96 -0.74
CA ASP A 119 -21.69 9.11 -0.82
C ASP A 119 -22.12 9.63 0.55
N TRP A 120 -22.29 8.75 1.51
CA TRP A 120 -22.69 9.11 2.87
C TRP A 120 -21.67 10.02 3.55
N LYS A 121 -20.41 9.70 3.46
CA LYS A 121 -19.31 10.48 4.03
C LYS A 121 -18.75 11.53 3.08
N LYS A 122 -19.22 11.57 1.85
CA LYS A 122 -18.67 12.38 0.75
C LYS A 122 -17.17 12.17 0.60
N ILE A 123 -16.75 10.90 0.51
CA ILE A 123 -15.34 10.54 0.33
C ILE A 123 -15.21 9.80 -0.99
N TYR A 124 -14.53 10.42 -1.93
CA TYR A 124 -14.30 9.90 -3.28
C TYR A 124 -12.81 9.88 -3.57
N GLY A 125 -12.31 8.82 -4.16
CA GLY A 125 -10.87 8.77 -4.43
C GLY A 125 -10.39 7.50 -5.06
N MET A 126 -9.08 7.29 -4.95
CA MET A 126 -8.39 6.14 -5.49
C MET A 126 -7.32 5.66 -4.51
N PHE A 127 -7.23 4.37 -4.34
CA PHE A 127 -6.14 3.71 -3.65
C PHE A 127 -5.33 2.91 -4.67
N TYR A 128 -4.02 3.09 -4.64
CA TYR A 128 -3.06 2.43 -5.51
C TYR A 128 -2.20 1.46 -4.71
N ASP A 129 -2.11 0.23 -5.17
CA ASP A 129 -1.19 -0.78 -4.67
C ASP A 129 -0.14 -1.08 -5.74
N LEU A 130 1.13 -0.81 -5.42
CA LEU A 130 2.25 -0.93 -6.34
C LEU A 130 3.13 -2.10 -5.89
N LYS A 131 3.21 -3.14 -6.72
CA LYS A 131 4.09 -4.28 -6.49
C LYS A 131 5.44 -4.05 -7.13
N GLY A 132 6.47 -4.66 -6.56
CA GLY A 132 7.84 -4.55 -7.05
C GLY A 132 8.71 -3.59 -6.24
N ASN A 133 9.95 -3.41 -6.70
CA ASN A 133 10.97 -2.64 -6.00
C ASN A 133 10.85 -1.13 -6.25
N VAL A 134 9.67 -0.59 -5.96
CA VAL A 134 9.36 0.84 -6.09
C VAL A 134 9.61 1.58 -4.78
N ALA A 135 9.79 2.89 -4.85
CA ALA A 135 10.04 3.72 -3.66
C ALA A 135 8.80 3.84 -2.76
N SER A 136 7.59 3.76 -3.32
CA SER A 136 6.32 3.82 -2.58
C SER A 136 5.40 2.70 -3.03
N GLN A 137 5.06 1.79 -2.11
CA GLN A 137 4.24 0.60 -2.40
C GLN A 137 2.75 0.86 -2.32
N SER A 138 2.33 1.96 -1.68
CA SER A 138 0.92 2.30 -1.57
C SER A 138 0.72 3.79 -1.58
N GLN A 139 -0.26 4.23 -2.34
CA GLN A 139 -0.62 5.64 -2.44
C GLN A 139 -2.15 5.77 -2.48
N PHE A 140 -2.66 6.89 -2.04
CA PHE A 140 -4.07 7.21 -2.19
C PHE A 140 -4.29 8.71 -2.36
N TYR A 141 -5.44 9.05 -2.90
CA TYR A 141 -6.04 10.36 -2.70
C TYR A 141 -7.53 10.21 -2.43
N VAL A 142 -8.08 11.11 -1.62
CA VAL A 142 -9.51 11.23 -1.35
C VAL A 142 -9.92 12.70 -1.29
N THR A 143 -11.16 12.97 -1.64
CA THR A 143 -11.73 14.33 -1.70
C THR A 143 -13.23 14.30 -1.41
N ASP A 144 -13.79 15.41 -0.96
CA ASP A 144 -15.22 15.65 -0.91
C ASP A 144 -15.78 16.25 -2.21
N SER A 145 -14.94 16.32 -3.24
CA SER A 145 -15.19 16.92 -4.55
C SER A 145 -15.37 18.44 -4.56
N SER A 146 -15.35 19.11 -3.41
CA SER A 146 -15.67 20.54 -3.33
C SER A 146 -14.67 21.39 -2.57
N ARG A 147 -14.24 20.97 -1.37
CA ARG A 147 -13.42 21.78 -0.46
C ARG A 147 -12.14 21.12 0.00
N HIS A 148 -12.12 19.80 0.06
CA HIS A 148 -11.07 19.03 0.72
C HIS A 148 -10.39 18.05 -0.23
N PHE A 149 -9.09 18.00 -0.20
CA PHE A 149 -8.28 17.01 -0.90
C PHE A 149 -7.18 16.49 0.03
N LEU A 150 -7.15 15.19 0.22
CA LEU A 150 -6.15 14.50 1.02
C LEU A 150 -5.43 13.47 0.14
N SER A 151 -4.12 13.42 0.22
CA SER A 151 -3.32 12.39 -0.44
C SER A 151 -2.34 11.77 0.54
N GLY A 152 -2.03 10.50 0.36
CA GLY A 152 -1.08 9.78 1.20
C GLY A 152 -0.22 8.82 0.41
N ALA A 153 1.01 8.59 0.91
CA ALA A 153 1.97 7.68 0.31
C ALA A 153 2.79 6.98 1.39
N LEU A 154 2.98 5.67 1.23
CA LEU A 154 3.78 4.81 2.12
C LEU A 154 5.21 4.73 1.62
N TYR A 155 6.17 4.98 2.51
CA TYR A 155 7.60 4.80 2.26
C TYR A 155 8.26 3.99 3.36
N PHE A 156 9.26 3.19 2.98
CA PHE A 156 10.15 2.47 3.89
C PHE A 156 11.53 3.11 3.92
N GLU A 157 12.17 3.10 5.10
CA GLU A 157 13.52 3.64 5.33
C GLU A 157 14.63 2.69 4.86
N THR A 158 14.27 1.63 4.12
CA THR A 158 15.19 0.62 3.59
C THR A 158 15.21 0.65 2.07
N LYS A 159 16.29 0.13 1.47
CA LYS A 159 16.28 -0.12 0.03
C LYS A 159 15.09 -1.00 -0.34
N PRO A 160 14.38 -0.69 -1.43
CA PRO A 160 13.26 -1.50 -1.89
C PRO A 160 13.70 -2.97 -2.07
N ASN A 161 13.10 -3.85 -1.28
CA ASN A 161 13.15 -5.31 -1.44
C ASN A 161 11.75 -5.80 -1.14
N TYR A 162 10.91 -5.81 -2.17
CA TYR A 162 9.48 -6.02 -2.07
C TYR A 162 9.13 -7.30 -1.29
N ASP A 163 9.77 -8.41 -1.62
CA ASP A 163 9.48 -9.71 -1.01
C ASP A 163 9.72 -9.69 0.51
N SER A 164 10.78 -9.01 0.96
CA SER A 164 11.12 -8.92 2.39
C SER A 164 10.19 -7.99 3.19
N ILE A 165 9.71 -6.91 2.57
CA ILE A 165 8.87 -5.91 3.25
C ILE A 165 7.37 -6.16 3.03
N LEU A 166 6.99 -7.14 2.19
CA LEU A 166 5.60 -7.41 1.83
C LEU A 166 4.66 -7.61 3.05
N PRO A 167 5.04 -8.33 4.12
CA PRO A 167 4.18 -8.43 5.30
C PRO A 167 3.92 -7.07 5.96
N ALA A 168 4.95 -6.20 6.06
CA ALA A 168 4.82 -4.84 6.59
C ALA A 168 3.96 -3.95 5.67
N ILE A 169 4.15 -4.06 4.35
CA ILE A 169 3.29 -3.37 3.37
C ILE A 169 1.84 -3.71 3.63
N LYS A 170 1.48 -5.00 3.68
CA LYS A 170 0.10 -5.47 3.87
C LYS A 170 -0.49 -5.00 5.21
N TYR A 171 0.33 -4.96 6.26
CA TYR A 171 -0.10 -4.45 7.56
C TYR A 171 -0.47 -2.97 7.49
N ILE A 172 0.44 -2.12 6.95
CA ILE A 172 0.23 -0.68 6.87
C ILE A 172 -0.85 -0.32 5.84
N GLN A 173 -0.99 -1.08 4.76
CA GLN A 173 -2.09 -0.91 3.79
C GLN A 173 -3.47 -1.01 4.46
N LYS A 174 -3.66 -1.96 5.39
CA LYS A 174 -4.89 -2.07 6.16
C LYS A 174 -5.13 -0.83 7.00
N ASP A 175 -4.08 -0.27 7.62
CA ASP A 175 -4.17 0.96 8.40
C ASP A 175 -4.49 2.18 7.52
N MET A 176 -3.91 2.26 6.30
CA MET A 176 -4.22 3.32 5.34
C MET A 176 -5.68 3.24 4.84
N LEU A 177 -6.19 2.03 4.60
CA LEU A 177 -7.60 1.83 4.25
C LEU A 177 -8.52 2.19 5.41
N HIS A 178 -8.20 1.78 6.63
CA HIS A 178 -8.95 2.15 7.84
C HIS A 178 -8.98 3.67 8.05
N LEU A 179 -7.85 4.35 7.80
CA LEU A 179 -7.78 5.81 7.83
C LEU A 179 -8.80 6.43 6.87
N ILE A 180 -8.89 5.94 5.63
CA ILE A 180 -9.85 6.44 4.64
C ILE A 180 -11.28 6.12 5.08
N GLU A 181 -11.56 4.93 5.59
CA GLU A 181 -12.87 4.48 6.04
C GLU A 181 -13.37 5.26 7.26
N SER A 182 -12.46 5.63 8.17
CA SER A 182 -12.75 6.41 9.38
C SER A 182 -12.74 7.91 9.16
N LEU A 183 -12.36 8.37 7.96
CA LEU A 183 -12.25 9.79 7.64
C LEU A 183 -13.61 10.50 7.74
N HIS A 184 -13.59 11.70 8.32
CA HIS A 184 -14.73 12.65 8.36
C HIS A 184 -14.21 14.05 8.10
N TRP A 185 -14.81 14.72 7.12
CA TRP A 185 -14.58 16.14 6.85
C TRP A 185 -15.31 17.01 7.88
N LYS A 186 -14.73 18.18 8.20
CA LYS A 186 -15.36 19.17 9.11
C LYS A 186 -15.91 20.35 8.33
#